data_eec7e4ff02c87ee74e0a6b3a79a11401
#
_entry.id   eec7e4ff02c87ee74e0a6b3a79a11401
#
_cell.length_a   1.000
_cell.length_b   1.000
_cell.length_c   1.000
_cell.angle_alpha   90.00
_cell.angle_beta   90.00
_cell.angle_gamma   90.00
#
_symmetry.space_group_name_H-M   'P 1'
#
loop_
_entity.id
_entity.type
_entity.pdbx_description
1 polymer ?
#
loop_
_entity_poly.entity_id
_entity_poly.type
_entity_poly.pdbx_seq_one_letter_code
_entity_poly.pdbx_strand_id
1 'polypeptide(L)'
;MAGWAKGLVALAALVTALAVLTPLYIFLASEAIIQRRYPLASTAAHADLTTKQILRGAHLIAVAGCADCHGASLEGRLMRANTPLPVYASNLLRSAETMSDGELERAIRYAIKPDATSLWAMPSGSYTYMSEDDVSAIISTLRSLPPNGTVGPMPQFDLAARDALLAGRLRPALLVTADSPASLDLGPRYDGGRYLARIACGECHGTDLKGSGYTPDLATISRYDRPAFFQLLRKGYGVKRRVLPDMARLARLRFHVLADYEIMALYDYLDARAHAPPELVARAEALRRHEESEKLLSGADR
;
A
#
# COMPACT_ATOMS: atom_id res chain seq x y z
N MET A 1 15.63 -46.27 42.32
CA MET A 1 16.04 -46.04 40.90
C MET A 1 14.86 -45.91 39.90
N ALA A 2 13.62 -46.27 40.23
CA ALA A 2 12.47 -46.24 39.31
C ALA A 2 11.82 -44.85 39.13
N GLY A 3 12.02 -43.89 40.03
CA GLY A 3 11.35 -42.55 39.93
C GLY A 3 11.93 -41.61 38.87
N TRP A 4 13.23 -41.54 38.73
CA TRP A 4 13.90 -40.70 37.78
C TRP A 4 13.70 -41.14 36.31
N ALA A 5 13.61 -42.44 36.08
CA ALA A 5 13.31 -42.99 34.76
C ALA A 5 11.91 -42.58 34.27
N LYS A 6 10.90 -42.59 35.15
CA LYS A 6 9.54 -42.10 34.84
C LYS A 6 9.55 -40.60 34.55
N GLY A 7 10.35 -39.83 35.31
CA GLY A 7 10.52 -38.39 35.05
C GLY A 7 11.14 -38.10 33.69
N LEU A 8 12.17 -38.85 33.29
CA LEU A 8 12.79 -38.71 31.96
C LEU A 8 11.84 -39.05 30.81
N VAL A 9 11.05 -40.12 30.95
CA VAL A 9 10.07 -40.53 29.97
C VAL A 9 8.98 -39.45 29.84
N ALA A 10 8.49 -38.91 30.94
CA ALA A 10 7.50 -37.83 30.92
C ALA A 10 8.06 -36.56 30.29
N LEU A 11 9.30 -36.18 30.60
CA LEU A 11 9.96 -35.04 29.97
C LEU A 11 10.15 -35.25 28.46
N ALA A 12 10.61 -36.42 28.04
CA ALA A 12 10.76 -36.76 26.64
C ALA A 12 9.42 -36.70 25.89
N ALA A 13 8.36 -37.27 26.50
CA ALA A 13 7.01 -37.20 25.92
C ALA A 13 6.50 -35.75 25.80
N LEU A 14 6.74 -34.90 26.81
CA LEU A 14 6.40 -33.50 26.78
C LEU A 14 7.16 -32.74 25.67
N VAL A 15 8.48 -32.95 25.59
CA VAL A 15 9.30 -32.32 24.55
C VAL A 15 8.84 -32.73 23.14
N THR A 16 8.56 -34.04 22.97
CA THR A 16 8.04 -34.55 21.70
C THR A 16 6.68 -33.95 21.36
N ALA A 17 5.79 -33.89 22.34
CA ALA A 17 4.46 -33.26 22.16
C ALA A 17 4.60 -31.79 21.75
N LEU A 18 5.43 -31.04 22.45
CA LEU A 18 5.69 -29.63 22.09
C LEU A 18 6.32 -29.48 20.70
N ALA A 19 7.27 -30.34 20.34
CA ALA A 19 7.93 -30.33 19.05
C ALA A 19 6.96 -30.58 17.86
N VAL A 20 5.90 -31.35 18.10
CA VAL A 20 4.87 -31.64 17.09
C VAL A 20 3.72 -30.63 17.14
N LEU A 21 3.22 -30.33 18.32
CA LEU A 21 2.01 -29.49 18.47
C LEU A 21 2.29 -28.02 18.17
N THR A 22 3.50 -27.52 18.49
CA THR A 22 3.82 -26.10 18.20
C THR A 22 3.82 -25.78 16.71
N PRO A 23 4.54 -26.48 15.83
CA PRO A 23 4.50 -26.20 14.40
C PRO A 23 3.11 -26.48 13.79
N LEU A 24 2.38 -27.48 14.29
CA LEU A 24 1.01 -27.74 13.87
C LEU A 24 0.10 -26.55 14.21
N TYR A 25 0.19 -26.04 15.43
CA TYR A 25 -0.55 -24.84 15.86
C TYR A 25 -0.20 -23.63 14.99
N ILE A 26 1.11 -23.37 14.78
CA ILE A 26 1.56 -22.25 13.92
C ILE A 26 0.98 -22.40 12.51
N PHE A 27 1.00 -23.60 11.96
CA PHE A 27 0.45 -23.87 10.64
C PHE A 27 -1.07 -23.61 10.59
N LEU A 28 -1.84 -24.22 11.47
CA LEU A 28 -3.31 -24.11 11.46
C LEU A 28 -3.79 -22.69 11.76
N ALA A 29 -3.21 -22.03 12.77
CA ALA A 29 -3.58 -20.68 13.15
C ALA A 29 -3.23 -19.65 12.05
N SER A 30 -2.03 -19.79 11.44
CA SER A 30 -1.65 -18.90 10.34
C SER A 30 -2.47 -19.17 9.08
N GLU A 31 -2.79 -20.43 8.76
CA GLU A 31 -3.61 -20.79 7.62
C GLU A 31 -5.02 -20.17 7.70
N ALA A 32 -5.59 -20.15 8.91
CA ALA A 32 -6.88 -19.49 9.16
C ALA A 32 -6.85 -17.99 8.81
N ILE A 33 -5.71 -17.32 9.03
CA ILE A 33 -5.51 -15.91 8.63
C ILE A 33 -5.28 -15.79 7.11
N ILE A 34 -4.43 -16.66 6.55
CA ILE A 34 -4.07 -16.65 5.12
C ILE A 34 -5.30 -16.87 4.24
N GLN A 35 -6.17 -17.80 4.63
CA GLN A 35 -7.37 -18.19 3.88
C GLN A 35 -8.62 -17.39 4.29
N ARG A 36 -8.47 -16.42 5.17
CA ARG A 36 -9.60 -15.60 5.61
C ARG A 36 -10.19 -14.85 4.42
N ARG A 37 -11.49 -15.03 4.24
CA ARG A 37 -12.27 -14.32 3.22
C ARG A 37 -12.90 -13.07 3.83
N TYR A 38 -12.83 -11.99 3.08
CA TYR A 38 -13.33 -10.69 3.50
C TYR A 38 -14.58 -10.30 2.69
N PRO A 39 -15.49 -9.50 3.26
CA PRO A 39 -16.62 -8.98 2.52
C PRO A 39 -16.16 -8.22 1.27
N LEU A 40 -16.82 -8.44 0.15
CA LEU A 40 -16.49 -7.74 -1.08
C LEU A 40 -17.15 -6.36 -1.08
N ALA A 41 -16.32 -5.32 -1.19
CA ALA A 41 -16.81 -3.97 -1.40
C ALA A 41 -17.54 -3.86 -2.76
N SER A 42 -18.57 -3.03 -2.81
CA SER A 42 -19.19 -2.62 -4.07
C SER A 42 -18.16 -1.90 -4.95
N THR A 43 -18.27 -2.08 -6.25
CA THR A 43 -17.38 -1.52 -7.25
C THR A 43 -18.20 -0.84 -8.34
N ALA A 44 -17.67 0.23 -8.91
CA ALA A 44 -18.31 1.01 -9.94
C ALA A 44 -17.37 1.31 -11.12
N ALA A 45 -16.05 1.12 -10.94
CA ALA A 45 -15.09 1.34 -12.02
C ALA A 45 -15.32 0.39 -13.19
N HIS A 46 -15.21 0.92 -14.39
CA HIS A 46 -15.33 0.19 -15.64
C HIS A 46 -14.34 0.71 -16.68
N ALA A 47 -13.85 -0.18 -17.52
CA ALA A 47 -12.94 0.19 -18.60
C ALA A 47 -13.69 0.98 -19.68
N ASP A 48 -13.12 2.15 -20.06
CA ASP A 48 -13.50 2.92 -21.23
C ASP A 48 -12.24 3.10 -22.10
N LEU A 49 -12.20 2.42 -23.25
CA LEU A 49 -11.02 2.41 -24.13
C LEU A 49 -10.88 3.67 -25.00
N THR A 50 -11.46 4.79 -24.57
CA THR A 50 -11.21 6.08 -25.23
C THR A 50 -9.75 6.53 -25.02
N THR A 51 -9.19 7.19 -26.00
CA THR A 51 -7.81 7.73 -25.93
C THR A 51 -7.61 8.60 -24.68
N LYS A 52 -8.62 9.39 -24.30
CA LYS A 52 -8.59 10.25 -23.11
C LYS A 52 -8.38 9.41 -21.83
N GLN A 53 -9.17 8.34 -21.65
CA GLN A 53 -9.07 7.48 -20.47
C GLN A 53 -7.75 6.70 -20.44
N ILE A 54 -7.32 6.16 -21.58
CA ILE A 54 -6.03 5.46 -21.68
C ILE A 54 -4.86 6.39 -21.32
N LEU A 55 -4.81 7.62 -21.84
CA LEU A 55 -3.74 8.57 -21.51
C LEU A 55 -3.80 9.01 -20.05
N ARG A 56 -5.00 9.22 -19.49
CA ARG A 56 -5.17 9.53 -18.06
C ARG A 56 -4.69 8.38 -17.19
N GLY A 57 -5.06 7.15 -17.50
CA GLY A 57 -4.63 5.97 -16.74
C GLY A 57 -3.12 5.73 -16.84
N ALA A 58 -2.51 5.94 -18.02
CA ALA A 58 -1.06 5.85 -18.19
C ALA A 58 -0.31 6.86 -17.29
N HIS A 59 -0.81 8.10 -17.21
CA HIS A 59 -0.30 9.11 -16.30
C HIS A 59 -0.40 8.68 -14.85
N LEU A 60 -1.57 8.19 -14.43
CA LEU A 60 -1.80 7.71 -13.05
C LEU A 60 -0.94 6.49 -12.69
N ILE A 61 -0.79 5.53 -13.59
CA ILE A 61 0.11 4.37 -13.42
C ILE A 61 1.54 4.83 -13.14
N ALA A 62 2.02 5.85 -13.86
CA ALA A 62 3.35 6.39 -13.64
C ALA A 62 3.45 7.15 -12.32
N VAL A 63 2.52 8.05 -12.01
CA VAL A 63 2.51 8.86 -10.77
C VAL A 63 2.36 7.98 -9.53
N ALA A 64 1.46 7.00 -9.57
CA ALA A 64 1.25 6.02 -8.50
C ALA A 64 2.40 5.01 -8.36
N GLY A 65 3.30 4.93 -9.35
CA GLY A 65 4.48 4.06 -9.30
C GLY A 65 4.18 2.57 -9.45
N CYS A 66 3.14 2.19 -10.17
CA CYS A 66 2.78 0.79 -10.37
C CYS A 66 3.95 -0.03 -10.93
N ALA A 67 4.72 0.55 -11.87
CA ALA A 67 5.88 -0.08 -12.48
C ALA A 67 7.04 -0.37 -11.50
N ASP A 68 7.14 0.36 -10.39
CA ASP A 68 8.21 0.13 -9.41
C ASP A 68 8.11 -1.25 -8.73
N CYS A 69 6.90 -1.76 -8.58
CA CYS A 69 6.63 -3.08 -8.04
C CYS A 69 6.31 -4.10 -9.13
N HIS A 70 5.51 -3.72 -10.13
CA HIS A 70 4.99 -4.64 -11.14
C HIS A 70 5.87 -4.79 -12.39
N GLY A 71 7.08 -4.19 -12.41
CA GLY A 71 8.00 -4.22 -13.55
C GLY A 71 7.74 -3.08 -14.55
N ALA A 72 8.78 -2.74 -15.33
CA ALA A 72 8.74 -1.58 -16.23
C ALA A 72 7.67 -1.69 -17.32
N SER A 73 7.36 -2.91 -17.76
CA SER A 73 6.29 -3.22 -18.70
C SER A 73 5.06 -3.84 -18.00
N LEU A 74 4.95 -3.69 -16.67
CA LEU A 74 3.87 -4.22 -15.84
C LEU A 74 3.75 -5.75 -15.86
N GLU A 75 4.83 -6.43 -16.24
CA GLU A 75 4.96 -7.89 -16.43
C GLU A 75 5.03 -8.68 -15.12
N GLY A 76 5.07 -8.00 -13.99
CA GLY A 76 5.27 -8.58 -12.66
C GLY A 76 6.74 -8.86 -12.35
N ARG A 77 7.08 -8.89 -11.07
CA ARG A 77 8.44 -9.23 -10.61
C ARG A 77 8.46 -9.68 -9.16
N LEU A 78 9.49 -10.44 -8.80
CA LEU A 78 9.76 -10.79 -7.41
C LEU A 78 10.19 -9.53 -6.64
N MET A 79 9.44 -9.20 -5.60
CA MET A 79 9.79 -8.14 -4.66
C MET A 79 10.63 -8.72 -3.52
N ARG A 80 11.83 -8.17 -3.36
CA ARG A 80 12.64 -8.39 -2.16
C ARG A 80 12.36 -7.24 -1.21
N ALA A 81 11.17 -7.24 -0.62
CA ALA A 81 10.86 -6.29 0.43
C ALA A 81 11.58 -6.72 1.73
N ASN A 82 11.87 -5.77 2.61
CA ASN A 82 12.31 -6.02 3.99
C ASN A 82 11.14 -6.62 4.82
N THR A 83 10.40 -7.52 4.23
CA THR A 83 9.26 -8.23 4.81
C THR A 83 9.64 -9.69 5.04
N PRO A 84 9.09 -10.34 6.05
CA PRO A 84 9.31 -11.77 6.29
C PRO A 84 8.84 -12.66 5.14
N LEU A 85 8.00 -12.14 4.24
CA LEU A 85 7.41 -12.87 3.13
C LEU A 85 7.90 -12.30 1.80
N PRO A 86 8.69 -13.03 1.00
CA PRO A 86 8.96 -12.67 -0.39
C PRO A 86 7.65 -12.71 -1.19
N VAL A 87 7.28 -11.59 -1.81
CA VAL A 87 6.07 -11.47 -2.61
C VAL A 87 6.44 -11.23 -4.06
N TYR A 88 5.77 -11.94 -4.95
CA TYR A 88 5.80 -11.65 -6.37
C TYR A 88 4.67 -10.65 -6.69
N ALA A 89 5.04 -9.43 -7.13
CA ALA A 89 4.06 -8.48 -7.63
C ALA A 89 3.50 -9.02 -8.95
N SER A 90 2.18 -9.10 -9.05
CA SER A 90 1.50 -9.74 -10.17
C SER A 90 1.82 -9.06 -11.51
N ASN A 91 1.73 -9.84 -12.59
CA ASN A 91 1.67 -9.31 -13.94
C ASN A 91 0.31 -8.63 -14.14
N LEU A 92 0.32 -7.28 -14.22
CA LEU A 92 -0.91 -6.49 -14.30
C LEU A 92 -1.65 -6.70 -15.63
N LEU A 93 -0.92 -6.97 -16.71
CA LEU A 93 -1.54 -7.20 -18.01
C LEU A 93 -2.25 -8.55 -18.06
N ARG A 94 -1.69 -9.59 -17.41
CA ARG A 94 -2.38 -10.86 -17.24
C ARG A 94 -3.54 -10.77 -16.26
N SER A 95 -3.40 -9.97 -15.20
CA SER A 95 -4.53 -9.69 -14.31
C SER A 95 -5.65 -8.97 -15.04
N ALA A 96 -5.33 -7.98 -15.86
CA ALA A 96 -6.32 -7.28 -16.68
C ALA A 96 -7.00 -8.19 -17.72
N GLU A 97 -6.32 -9.23 -18.21
CA GLU A 97 -6.91 -10.20 -19.14
C GLU A 97 -7.94 -11.13 -18.46
N THR A 98 -7.71 -11.50 -17.20
CA THR A 98 -8.44 -12.56 -16.51
C THR A 98 -9.43 -12.08 -15.46
N MET A 99 -9.22 -10.89 -14.88
CA MET A 99 -10.07 -10.32 -13.85
C MET A 99 -11.10 -9.36 -14.44
N SER A 100 -12.28 -9.29 -13.84
CA SER A 100 -13.28 -8.26 -14.14
C SER A 100 -12.79 -6.87 -13.65
N ASP A 101 -13.40 -5.80 -14.15
CA ASP A 101 -13.05 -4.44 -13.73
C ASP A 101 -13.29 -4.22 -12.24
N GLY A 102 -14.38 -4.78 -11.70
CA GLY A 102 -14.65 -4.72 -10.27
C GLY A 102 -13.63 -5.50 -9.41
N GLU A 103 -13.08 -6.61 -9.90
CA GLU A 103 -12.00 -7.33 -9.20
C GLU A 103 -10.70 -6.56 -9.23
N LEU A 104 -10.37 -5.90 -10.35
CA LEU A 104 -9.22 -5.00 -10.45
C LEU A 104 -9.37 -3.80 -9.50
N GLU A 105 -10.56 -3.18 -9.45
CA GLU A 105 -10.84 -2.09 -8.51
C GLU A 105 -10.66 -2.54 -7.06
N ARG A 106 -11.19 -3.72 -6.68
CA ARG A 106 -11.03 -4.25 -5.32
C ARG A 106 -9.56 -4.52 -4.97
N ALA A 107 -8.78 -5.03 -5.92
CA ALA A 107 -7.34 -5.23 -5.71
C ALA A 107 -6.61 -3.90 -5.52
N ILE A 108 -6.90 -2.89 -6.33
CA ILE A 108 -6.27 -1.57 -6.27
C ILE A 108 -6.63 -0.84 -4.97
N ARG A 109 -7.92 -0.74 -4.65
CA ARG A 109 -8.39 0.07 -3.53
C ARG A 109 -8.31 -0.61 -2.17
N TYR A 110 -8.58 -1.91 -2.14
CA TYR A 110 -8.85 -2.63 -0.89
C TYR A 110 -7.90 -3.80 -0.65
N ALA A 111 -6.97 -4.06 -1.55
CA ALA A 111 -6.06 -5.21 -1.47
C ALA A 111 -6.80 -6.56 -1.39
N ILE A 112 -7.95 -6.70 -2.05
CA ILE A 112 -8.76 -7.93 -2.08
C ILE A 112 -8.60 -8.63 -3.42
N LYS A 113 -8.29 -9.93 -3.39
CA LYS A 113 -8.20 -10.80 -4.56
C LYS A 113 -9.59 -11.28 -5.04
N PRO A 114 -9.71 -11.84 -6.25
CA PRO A 114 -10.97 -12.41 -6.75
C PRO A 114 -11.58 -13.50 -5.85
N ASP A 115 -10.73 -14.27 -5.14
CA ASP A 115 -11.15 -15.31 -4.20
C ASP A 115 -11.59 -14.75 -2.83
N ALA A 116 -11.72 -13.43 -2.71
CA ALA A 116 -12.04 -12.69 -1.50
C ALA A 116 -10.96 -12.74 -0.40
N THR A 117 -9.78 -13.30 -0.64
CA THR A 117 -8.66 -13.23 0.32
C THR A 117 -7.82 -11.97 0.11
N SER A 118 -6.97 -11.62 1.09
CA SER A 118 -6.14 -10.42 1.00
C SER A 118 -4.92 -10.60 0.11
N LEU A 119 -4.48 -9.49 -0.52
CA LEU A 119 -3.11 -9.31 -0.98
C LEU A 119 -2.17 -9.13 0.23
N TRP A 120 -0.82 -9.16 -0.02
CA TRP A 120 0.17 -9.15 1.07
C TRP A 120 1.14 -7.97 1.03
N ALA A 121 1.24 -7.25 -0.07
CA ALA A 121 2.21 -6.14 -0.22
C ALA A 121 1.69 -4.93 -0.99
N MET A 122 0.49 -5.00 -1.58
CA MET A 122 -0.09 -3.88 -2.32
C MET A 122 -0.36 -2.70 -1.37
N PRO A 123 0.16 -1.48 -1.64
CA PRO A 123 -0.05 -0.30 -0.79
C PRO A 123 -1.40 0.37 -1.07
N SER A 124 -2.48 -0.42 -1.06
CA SER A 124 -3.84 0.00 -1.42
C SER A 124 -4.36 1.15 -0.56
N GLY A 125 -3.85 1.32 0.65
CA GLY A 125 -4.16 2.47 1.50
C GLY A 125 -3.93 3.82 0.83
N SER A 126 -2.93 3.94 -0.04
CA SER A 126 -2.68 5.14 -0.83
C SER A 126 -3.73 5.35 -1.94
N TYR A 127 -4.41 4.30 -2.38
CA TYR A 127 -5.32 4.31 -3.52
C TYR A 127 -6.80 4.22 -3.13
N THR A 128 -7.12 3.98 -1.86
CA THR A 128 -8.51 3.83 -1.36
C THR A 128 -9.41 5.01 -1.75
N TYR A 129 -8.86 6.22 -1.79
CA TYR A 129 -9.61 7.45 -2.10
C TYR A 129 -9.45 7.93 -3.55
N MET A 130 -8.89 7.11 -4.43
CA MET A 130 -8.89 7.44 -5.86
C MET A 130 -10.34 7.60 -6.35
N SER A 131 -10.58 8.54 -7.26
CA SER A 131 -11.89 8.67 -7.88
C SER A 131 -12.22 7.42 -8.70
N GLU A 132 -13.50 7.15 -8.90
CA GLU A 132 -13.98 6.08 -9.78
C GLU A 132 -13.44 6.24 -11.20
N ASP A 133 -13.48 7.47 -11.74
CA ASP A 133 -12.96 7.81 -13.06
C ASP A 133 -11.45 7.49 -13.18
N ASP A 134 -10.66 7.77 -12.15
CA ASP A 134 -9.23 7.53 -12.18
C ASP A 134 -8.88 6.02 -12.08
N VAL A 135 -9.64 5.25 -11.30
CA VAL A 135 -9.48 3.78 -11.29
C VAL A 135 -9.93 3.20 -12.62
N SER A 136 -11.04 3.67 -13.19
CA SER A 136 -11.51 3.30 -14.52
C SER A 136 -10.46 3.61 -15.60
N ALA A 137 -9.79 4.75 -15.50
CA ALA A 137 -8.71 5.13 -16.42
C ALA A 137 -7.50 4.19 -16.31
N ILE A 138 -7.09 3.82 -15.09
CA ILE A 138 -6.02 2.82 -14.87
C ILE A 138 -6.41 1.50 -15.52
N ILE A 139 -7.62 0.99 -15.26
CA ILE A 139 -8.12 -0.27 -15.81
C ILE A 139 -8.16 -0.19 -17.34
N SER A 140 -8.63 0.93 -17.90
CA SER A 140 -8.67 1.17 -19.35
C SER A 140 -7.28 1.07 -19.99
N THR A 141 -6.28 1.65 -19.35
CA THR A 141 -4.88 1.54 -19.82
C THR A 141 -4.40 0.10 -19.76
N LEU A 142 -4.60 -0.61 -18.64
CA LEU A 142 -4.17 -2.01 -18.51
C LEU A 142 -4.82 -2.89 -19.57
N ARG A 143 -6.09 -2.67 -19.89
CA ARG A 143 -6.83 -3.43 -20.92
C ARG A 143 -6.41 -3.07 -22.34
N SER A 144 -5.89 -1.87 -22.58
CA SER A 144 -5.43 -1.44 -23.90
C SER A 144 -4.05 -1.98 -24.28
N LEU A 145 -3.29 -2.48 -23.31
CA LEU A 145 -1.94 -3.00 -23.53
C LEU A 145 -2.00 -4.51 -23.84
N PRO A 146 -1.18 -4.98 -24.79
CA PRO A 146 -1.11 -6.41 -25.09
C PRO A 146 -0.55 -7.18 -23.88
N PRO A 147 -1.12 -8.35 -23.54
CA PRO A 147 -0.62 -9.19 -22.49
C PRO A 147 0.82 -9.65 -22.81
N ASN A 148 1.68 -9.62 -21.81
CA ASN A 148 3.07 -10.06 -21.92
C ASN A 148 3.45 -10.95 -20.72
N GLY A 149 4.62 -11.59 -20.79
CA GLY A 149 5.16 -12.38 -19.68
C GLY A 149 4.23 -13.50 -19.19
N THR A 150 4.52 -14.00 -18.02
CA THR A 150 3.77 -15.09 -17.35
C THR A 150 3.19 -14.65 -16.04
N VAL A 151 2.22 -15.42 -15.52
CA VAL A 151 1.73 -15.25 -14.15
C VAL A 151 2.82 -15.66 -13.18
N GLY A 152 3.14 -14.81 -12.21
CA GLY A 152 4.12 -15.09 -11.18
C GLY A 152 3.63 -16.12 -10.15
N PRO A 153 4.54 -16.70 -9.36
CA PRO A 153 4.19 -17.66 -8.32
C PRO A 153 3.40 -17.02 -7.20
N MET A 154 2.54 -17.81 -6.56
CA MET A 154 1.85 -17.41 -5.34
C MET A 154 2.84 -17.26 -4.18
N PRO A 155 2.59 -16.35 -3.22
CA PRO A 155 3.39 -16.22 -2.01
C PRO A 155 3.48 -17.56 -1.26
N GLN A 156 4.68 -17.94 -0.85
CA GLN A 156 4.91 -19.16 -0.07
C GLN A 156 5.22 -18.79 1.37
N PHE A 157 4.39 -19.26 2.29
CA PHE A 157 4.53 -19.00 3.71
C PHE A 157 5.34 -20.11 4.37
N ASP A 158 6.64 -19.89 4.54
CA ASP A 158 7.47 -20.74 5.36
C ASP A 158 7.17 -20.54 6.86
N LEU A 159 7.85 -21.28 7.72
CA LEU A 159 7.62 -21.23 9.17
C LEU A 159 7.91 -19.81 9.73
N ALA A 160 8.92 -19.13 9.20
CA ALA A 160 9.29 -17.77 9.66
C ALA A 160 8.23 -16.74 9.27
N ALA A 161 7.68 -16.83 8.05
CA ALA A 161 6.58 -15.98 7.60
C ALA A 161 5.30 -16.22 8.43
N ARG A 162 5.01 -17.50 8.76
CA ARG A 162 3.86 -17.87 9.58
C ARG A 162 4.00 -17.38 11.03
N ASP A 163 5.19 -17.49 11.60
CA ASP A 163 5.48 -16.92 12.94
C ASP A 163 5.34 -15.38 12.91
N ALA A 164 5.90 -14.73 11.90
CA ALA A 164 5.76 -13.28 11.76
C ALA A 164 4.30 -12.84 11.62
N LEU A 165 3.46 -13.63 10.93
CA LEU A 165 2.02 -13.39 10.80
C LEU A 165 1.31 -13.51 12.16
N LEU A 166 1.55 -14.57 12.91
CA LEU A 166 0.96 -14.76 14.25
C LEU A 166 1.44 -13.71 15.27
N ALA A 167 2.68 -13.26 15.14
CA ALA A 167 3.24 -12.19 15.95
C ALA A 167 2.82 -10.76 15.50
N GLY A 168 1.98 -10.63 14.46
CA GLY A 168 1.54 -9.33 13.94
C GLY A 168 2.61 -8.53 13.20
N ARG A 169 3.81 -9.09 12.96
CA ARG A 169 4.89 -8.45 12.18
C ARG A 169 4.64 -8.50 10.68
N LEU A 170 3.88 -9.47 10.22
CA LEU A 170 3.33 -9.58 8.87
C LEU A 170 1.82 -9.46 8.97
N ARG A 171 1.23 -8.59 8.15
CA ARG A 171 -0.23 -8.37 8.17
C ARG A 171 -0.79 -8.46 6.75
N PRO A 172 -2.02 -8.97 6.57
CA PRO A 172 -2.75 -8.86 5.31
C PRO A 172 -2.82 -7.40 4.84
N ALA A 173 -2.57 -7.16 3.56
CA ALA A 173 -2.55 -5.78 3.02
C ALA A 173 -3.91 -5.09 3.15
N LEU A 174 -5.01 -5.83 3.13
CA LEU A 174 -6.35 -5.30 3.40
C LEU A 174 -6.43 -4.66 4.80
N LEU A 175 -5.91 -5.32 5.84
CA LEU A 175 -5.94 -4.79 7.20
C LEU A 175 -5.04 -3.56 7.33
N VAL A 176 -3.86 -3.56 6.67
CA VAL A 176 -2.99 -2.38 6.60
C VAL A 176 -3.72 -1.23 5.89
N THR A 177 -4.47 -1.54 4.83
CA THR A 177 -5.28 -0.56 4.09
C THR A 177 -6.41 0.01 4.95
N ALA A 178 -7.12 -0.85 5.68
CA ALA A 178 -8.23 -0.44 6.55
C ALA A 178 -7.76 0.46 7.72
N ASP A 179 -6.53 0.25 8.20
CA ASP A 179 -5.93 1.05 9.26
C ASP A 179 -5.22 2.31 8.73
N SER A 180 -5.19 2.51 7.40
CA SER A 180 -4.48 3.64 6.80
C SER A 180 -5.17 4.97 7.12
N PRO A 181 -4.50 5.89 7.83
CA PRO A 181 -5.09 7.15 8.22
C PRO A 181 -5.35 8.06 7.02
N ALA A 182 -6.36 8.90 7.11
CA ALA A 182 -6.63 9.93 6.11
C ALA A 182 -5.60 11.07 6.20
N SER A 183 -5.22 11.62 5.05
CA SER A 183 -4.47 12.87 4.98
C SER A 183 -5.34 14.05 5.41
N LEU A 184 -4.73 15.06 6.04
CA LEU A 184 -5.41 16.22 6.61
C LEU A 184 -6.25 16.96 5.56
N ASP A 185 -7.52 17.17 5.87
CA ASP A 185 -8.43 17.96 5.04
C ASP A 185 -8.27 19.46 5.35
N LEU A 186 -7.93 20.24 4.34
CA LEU A 186 -7.74 21.69 4.41
C LEU A 186 -8.80 22.44 3.60
N GLY A 187 -9.81 21.73 3.13
CA GLY A 187 -10.92 22.25 2.33
C GLY A 187 -10.70 22.19 0.82
N PRO A 188 -11.75 22.54 0.04
CA PRO A 188 -11.83 22.26 -1.39
C PRO A 188 -10.69 22.84 -2.23
N ARG A 189 -10.13 23.99 -1.82
CA ARG A 189 -9.00 24.62 -2.51
C ARG A 189 -7.80 23.68 -2.65
N TYR A 190 -7.63 22.76 -1.69
CA TYR A 190 -6.46 21.89 -1.58
C TYR A 190 -6.74 20.44 -2.00
N ASP A 191 -7.96 20.13 -2.41
CA ASP A 191 -8.36 18.74 -2.74
C ASP A 191 -7.48 18.09 -3.80
N GLY A 192 -7.16 18.79 -4.87
CA GLY A 192 -6.29 18.27 -5.93
C GLY A 192 -4.87 17.94 -5.43
N GLY A 193 -4.29 18.84 -4.64
CA GLY A 193 -2.96 18.62 -4.03
C GLY A 193 -2.98 17.51 -3.00
N ARG A 194 -4.00 17.44 -2.15
CA ARG A 194 -4.22 16.35 -1.18
C ARG A 194 -4.33 15.00 -1.87
N TYR A 195 -5.14 14.95 -2.92
CA TYR A 195 -5.34 13.75 -3.73
C TYR A 195 -4.04 13.23 -4.33
N LEU A 196 -3.29 14.12 -5.01
CA LEU A 196 -2.00 13.77 -5.60
C LEU A 196 -0.97 13.38 -4.54
N ALA A 197 -0.89 14.09 -3.42
CA ALA A 197 0.04 13.76 -2.33
C ALA A 197 -0.21 12.36 -1.78
N ARG A 198 -1.46 11.95 -1.66
CA ARG A 198 -1.80 10.60 -1.20
C ARG A 198 -1.37 9.53 -2.19
N ILE A 199 -1.64 9.71 -3.48
CA ILE A 199 -1.32 8.73 -4.53
C ILE A 199 0.18 8.65 -4.78
N ALA A 200 0.86 9.81 -4.87
CA ALA A 200 2.26 9.89 -5.26
C ALA A 200 3.24 9.72 -4.10
N CYS A 201 2.85 10.12 -2.89
CA CYS A 201 3.75 10.20 -1.74
C CYS A 201 3.36 9.24 -0.61
N GLY A 202 2.07 8.86 -0.52
CA GLY A 202 1.51 8.12 0.61
C GLY A 202 2.13 6.74 0.84
N GLU A 203 2.58 6.05 -0.21
CA GLU A 203 3.24 4.75 -0.10
C GLU A 203 4.48 4.81 0.80
N CYS A 204 5.28 5.86 0.68
CA CYS A 204 6.53 6.02 1.42
C CYS A 204 6.38 6.90 2.66
N HIS A 205 5.64 8.00 2.53
CA HIS A 205 5.50 9.00 3.61
C HIS A 205 4.27 8.79 4.51
N GLY A 206 3.59 7.64 4.38
CA GLY A 206 2.33 7.37 5.07
C GLY A 206 1.15 8.06 4.39
N THR A 207 -0.05 7.50 4.52
CA THR A 207 -1.25 8.05 3.91
C THR A 207 -1.72 9.36 4.57
N ASP A 208 -1.28 9.63 5.80
CA ASP A 208 -1.41 10.91 6.51
C ASP A 208 -0.23 11.88 6.26
N LEU A 209 0.78 11.42 5.52
CA LEU A 209 1.98 12.17 5.13
C LEU A 209 2.87 12.58 6.32
N LYS A 210 2.74 11.89 7.46
CA LYS A 210 3.55 12.12 8.67
C LYS A 210 4.89 11.39 8.67
N GLY A 211 5.17 10.67 7.60
CA GLY A 211 6.36 9.84 7.48
C GLY A 211 6.16 8.43 8.02
N SER A 212 7.17 7.63 7.84
CA SER A 212 7.35 6.29 8.41
C SER A 212 8.76 6.20 8.97
N GLY A 213 9.12 5.17 9.70
CA GLY A 213 10.42 5.08 10.36
C GLY A 213 11.65 5.38 9.48
N TYR A 214 11.50 5.38 8.15
CA TYR A 214 12.56 5.62 7.17
C TYR A 214 12.39 6.91 6.36
N THR A 215 11.19 7.50 6.37
CA THR A 215 10.85 8.68 5.57
C THR A 215 10.36 9.81 6.46
N PRO A 216 10.70 11.07 6.15
CA PRO A 216 10.31 12.20 6.98
C PRO A 216 8.83 12.53 6.83
N ASP A 217 8.28 13.22 7.85
CA ASP A 217 7.02 13.95 7.72
C ASP A 217 7.15 15.01 6.62
N LEU A 218 6.16 15.06 5.73
CA LEU A 218 6.10 16.05 4.65
C LEU A 218 5.84 17.49 5.14
N ALA A 219 5.62 17.73 6.43
CA ALA A 219 5.69 19.07 7.00
C ALA A 219 7.08 19.72 6.80
N THR A 220 8.11 18.91 6.55
CA THR A 220 9.44 19.44 6.16
C THR A 220 9.43 20.28 4.88
N ILE A 221 8.35 20.25 4.09
CA ILE A 221 8.18 21.06 2.88
C ILE A 221 8.16 22.55 3.20
N SER A 222 7.79 22.97 4.42
CA SER A 222 7.92 24.35 4.88
C SER A 222 9.34 24.94 4.75
N ARG A 223 10.35 24.09 4.55
CA ARG A 223 11.76 24.48 4.35
C ARG A 223 12.12 24.71 2.88
N TYR A 224 11.17 24.51 1.96
CA TYR A 224 11.34 24.67 0.51
C TYR A 224 10.48 25.82 0.03
N ASP A 225 11.04 26.71 -0.78
CA ASP A 225 10.24 27.56 -1.63
C ASP A 225 9.75 26.77 -2.87
N ARG A 226 8.85 27.37 -3.65
CA ARG A 226 8.31 26.70 -4.86
C ARG A 226 9.41 26.25 -5.82
N PRO A 227 10.38 27.08 -6.22
CA PRO A 227 11.48 26.64 -7.09
C PRO A 227 12.27 25.46 -6.55
N ALA A 228 12.59 25.46 -5.25
CA ALA A 228 13.29 24.35 -4.61
C ALA A 228 12.45 23.06 -4.59
N PHE A 229 11.14 23.17 -4.37
CA PHE A 229 10.23 22.02 -4.43
C PHE A 229 10.14 21.45 -5.86
N PHE A 230 10.09 22.29 -6.88
CA PHE A 230 10.19 21.84 -8.27
C PHE A 230 11.50 21.08 -8.52
N GLN A 231 12.64 21.58 -8.03
CA GLN A 231 13.92 20.88 -8.16
C GLN A 231 13.92 19.54 -7.41
N LEU A 232 13.24 19.46 -6.25
CA LEU A 232 13.08 18.21 -5.54
C LEU A 232 12.33 17.17 -6.38
N LEU A 233 11.17 17.52 -6.93
CA LEU A 233 10.37 16.58 -7.71
C LEU A 233 10.94 16.31 -9.12
N ARG A 234 11.59 17.28 -9.75
CA ARG A 234 12.18 17.08 -11.09
C ARG A 234 13.55 16.41 -11.06
N LYS A 235 14.33 16.58 -9.99
CA LYS A 235 15.75 16.17 -9.96
C LYS A 235 16.16 15.46 -8.65
N GLY A 236 15.32 15.44 -7.63
CA GLY A 236 15.63 14.87 -6.32
C GLY A 236 16.60 15.73 -5.50
N TYR A 237 16.65 17.03 -5.75
CA TYR A 237 17.47 17.94 -4.95
C TYR A 237 16.72 18.41 -3.71
N GLY A 238 17.25 18.06 -2.55
CA GLY A 238 16.80 18.57 -1.27
C GLY A 238 17.30 19.98 -0.96
N VAL A 239 17.02 20.44 0.25
CA VAL A 239 17.49 21.75 0.77
C VAL A 239 19.00 21.88 0.56
N LYS A 240 19.45 23.09 0.19
CA LYS A 240 20.86 23.40 -0.16
C LYS A 240 21.40 22.55 -1.32
N ARG A 241 20.51 22.10 -2.23
CA ARG A 241 20.85 21.28 -3.41
C ARG A 241 21.53 19.94 -3.09
N ARG A 242 21.33 19.42 -1.89
CA ARG A 242 21.77 18.06 -1.55
C ARG A 242 20.96 17.04 -2.36
N VAL A 243 21.63 16.12 -3.03
CA VAL A 243 20.94 15.01 -3.71
C VAL A 243 20.34 14.07 -2.66
N LEU A 244 19.06 13.78 -2.81
CA LEU A 244 18.34 12.75 -2.06
C LEU A 244 18.17 11.54 -2.96
N PRO A 245 18.93 10.44 -2.76
CA PRO A 245 19.02 9.34 -3.74
C PRO A 245 17.65 8.75 -4.11
N ASP A 246 16.79 8.48 -3.12
CA ASP A 246 15.47 7.91 -3.36
C ASP A 246 14.56 8.89 -4.10
N MET A 247 14.54 10.17 -3.70
CA MET A 247 13.78 11.21 -4.40
C MET A 247 14.31 11.44 -5.81
N ALA A 248 15.64 11.36 -6.02
CA ALA A 248 16.23 11.46 -7.35
C ALA A 248 15.85 10.28 -8.25
N ARG A 249 15.72 9.07 -7.69
CA ARG A 249 15.20 7.91 -8.39
C ARG A 249 13.73 8.11 -8.75
N LEU A 250 12.89 8.53 -7.82
CA LEU A 250 11.47 8.79 -8.04
C LEU A 250 11.23 9.94 -9.03
N ALA A 251 12.06 11.00 -8.99
CA ALA A 251 12.01 12.09 -9.96
C ALA A 251 12.13 11.56 -11.41
N ARG A 252 13.01 10.59 -11.64
CA ARG A 252 13.20 9.98 -12.97
C ARG A 252 12.13 8.97 -13.34
N LEU A 253 11.62 8.20 -12.38
CA LEU A 253 10.71 7.08 -12.65
C LEU A 253 9.23 7.47 -12.59
N ARG A 254 8.85 8.37 -11.65
CA ARG A 254 7.46 8.72 -11.38
C ARG A 254 7.14 10.19 -11.69
N PHE A 255 7.94 11.13 -11.19
CA PHE A 255 7.55 12.53 -11.10
C PHE A 255 7.86 13.33 -12.37
N HIS A 256 8.61 12.76 -13.32
CA HIS A 256 8.87 13.42 -14.60
C HIS A 256 7.59 13.65 -15.43
N VAL A 257 6.56 12.84 -15.23
CA VAL A 257 5.27 12.95 -15.94
C VAL A 257 4.33 13.99 -15.33
N LEU A 258 4.58 14.44 -14.08
CA LEU A 258 3.74 15.45 -13.43
C LEU A 258 3.78 16.75 -14.25
N ALA A 259 2.63 17.31 -14.52
CA ALA A 259 2.54 18.67 -15.07
C ALA A 259 2.92 19.71 -14.00
N ASP A 260 3.32 20.88 -14.42
CA ASP A 260 3.74 21.94 -13.50
C ASP A 260 2.59 22.38 -12.57
N TYR A 261 1.35 22.38 -13.07
CA TYR A 261 0.17 22.69 -12.23
C TYR A 261 -0.06 21.61 -11.15
N GLU A 262 0.26 20.33 -11.41
CA GLU A 262 0.17 19.26 -10.44
C GLU A 262 1.24 19.41 -9.35
N ILE A 263 2.46 19.77 -9.73
CA ILE A 263 3.54 20.08 -8.78
C ILE A 263 3.17 21.29 -7.93
N MET A 264 2.55 22.32 -8.52
CA MET A 264 2.08 23.49 -7.78
C MET A 264 0.97 23.12 -6.79
N ALA A 265 -0.01 22.31 -7.21
CA ALA A 265 -1.08 21.86 -6.33
C ALA A 265 -0.54 21.02 -5.16
N LEU A 266 0.43 20.15 -5.42
CA LEU A 266 1.15 19.40 -4.39
C LEU A 266 1.85 20.35 -3.40
N TYR A 267 2.60 21.33 -3.90
CA TYR A 267 3.29 22.31 -3.06
C TYR A 267 2.32 23.06 -2.17
N ASP A 268 1.27 23.63 -2.77
CA ASP A 268 0.29 24.47 -2.07
C ASP A 268 -0.42 23.68 -0.96
N TYR A 269 -0.75 22.41 -1.20
CA TYR A 269 -1.33 21.56 -0.17
C TYR A 269 -0.32 21.21 0.94
N LEU A 270 0.89 20.78 0.59
CA LEU A 270 1.89 20.35 1.57
C LEU A 270 2.40 21.52 2.41
N ASP A 271 2.56 22.71 1.82
CA ASP A 271 2.92 23.93 2.53
C ASP A 271 1.80 24.36 3.49
N ALA A 272 0.54 24.38 3.02
CA ALA A 272 -0.60 24.69 3.89
C ALA A 272 -0.74 23.67 5.03
N ARG A 273 -0.49 22.36 4.76
CA ARG A 273 -0.48 21.32 5.78
C ARG A 273 0.62 21.56 6.83
N ALA A 274 1.79 21.98 6.40
CA ALA A 274 2.92 22.28 7.31
C ALA A 274 2.65 23.46 8.24
N HIS A 275 1.79 24.40 7.81
CA HIS A 275 1.41 25.60 8.56
C HIS A 275 -0.02 25.50 9.13
N ALA A 276 -0.63 24.31 9.10
CA ALA A 276 -2.01 24.12 9.59
C ALA A 276 -2.11 24.47 11.08
N PRO A 277 -3.18 25.17 11.53
CA PRO A 277 -3.41 25.48 12.92
C PRO A 277 -3.41 24.20 13.77
N PRO A 278 -2.76 24.20 14.96
CA PRO A 278 -2.72 23.02 15.84
C PRO A 278 -4.11 22.47 16.19
N GLU A 279 -5.11 23.35 16.32
CA GLU A 279 -6.49 22.97 16.64
C GLU A 279 -7.12 22.12 15.50
N LEU A 280 -6.84 22.46 14.26
CA LEU A 280 -7.33 21.69 13.10
C LEU A 280 -6.68 20.31 13.07
N VAL A 281 -5.38 20.24 13.33
CA VAL A 281 -4.64 18.97 13.41
C VAL A 281 -5.17 18.12 14.56
N ALA A 282 -5.34 18.70 15.75
CA ALA A 282 -5.86 18.01 16.93
C ALA A 282 -7.29 17.50 16.71
N ARG A 283 -8.16 18.29 16.06
CA ARG A 283 -9.52 17.87 15.71
C ARG A 283 -9.52 16.68 14.74
N ALA A 284 -8.68 16.71 13.71
CA ALA A 284 -8.56 15.60 12.76
C ALA A 284 -8.06 14.31 13.44
N GLU A 285 -7.12 14.44 14.38
CA GLU A 285 -6.62 13.31 15.18
C GLU A 285 -7.67 12.77 16.16
N ALA A 286 -8.49 13.65 16.75
CA ALA A 286 -9.59 13.24 17.63
C ALA A 286 -10.66 12.45 16.88
N LEU A 287 -11.06 12.91 15.69
CA LEU A 287 -12.01 12.20 14.83
C LEU A 287 -11.50 10.81 14.46
N ARG A 288 -10.23 10.71 14.09
CA ARG A 288 -9.60 9.43 13.75
C ARG A 288 -9.61 8.45 14.93
N ARG A 289 -9.23 8.91 16.14
CA ARG A 289 -9.30 8.06 17.36
C ARG A 289 -10.71 7.59 17.66
N HIS A 290 -11.71 8.42 17.39
CA HIS A 290 -13.12 8.05 17.57
C HIS A 290 -13.51 6.94 16.57
N GLU A 291 -13.18 7.08 15.30
CA GLU A 291 -13.43 6.07 14.28
C GLU A 291 -12.72 4.74 14.57
N GLU A 292 -11.46 4.79 15.05
CA GLU A 292 -10.71 3.61 15.48
C GLU A 292 -11.41 2.91 16.68
N SER A 293 -11.90 3.70 17.65
CA SER A 293 -12.63 3.17 18.79
C SER A 293 -13.97 2.53 18.39
N GLU A 294 -14.70 3.15 17.47
CA GLU A 294 -15.95 2.58 16.95
C GLU A 294 -15.71 1.27 16.18
N LYS A 295 -14.65 1.19 15.35
CA LYS A 295 -14.26 -0.05 14.67
C LYS A 295 -13.94 -1.17 15.66
N LEU A 296 -13.22 -0.87 16.74
CA LEU A 296 -12.91 -1.85 17.80
C LEU A 296 -14.18 -2.33 18.53
N LEU A 297 -15.10 -1.41 18.84
CA LEU A 297 -16.35 -1.73 19.54
C LEU A 297 -17.33 -2.50 18.65
N SER A 298 -17.35 -2.24 17.34
CA SER A 298 -18.22 -2.95 16.39
C SER A 298 -17.76 -4.36 16.06
N GLY A 299 -16.58 -4.77 16.53
CA GLY A 299 -16.03 -6.11 16.30
C GLY A 299 -15.61 -6.36 14.85
N ALA A 300 -15.43 -5.33 14.05
CA ALA A 300 -15.01 -5.43 12.66
C ALA A 300 -13.57 -6.00 12.49
N ASP A 301 -12.82 -6.09 13.57
CA ASP A 301 -11.44 -6.60 13.61
C ASP A 301 -11.31 -8.04 14.16
N ARG A 302 -12.42 -8.78 14.32
CA ARG A 302 -12.39 -10.18 14.77
C ARG A 302 -12.55 -11.18 13.64
#